data_6f2196b961b91ec0b63f8068dd9a842a
#
_entry.id   6f2196b961b91ec0b63f8068dd9a842a
#
_cell.length_a   1.000
_cell.length_b   1.000
_cell.length_c   1.000
_cell.angle_alpha   90.00
_cell.angle_beta   90.00
_cell.angle_gamma   90.00
#
_symmetry.space_group_name_H-M   'P 1'
#
loop_
_entity.id
_entity.type
_entity.pdbx_description
1 polymer ?
#
loop_
_entity_poly.entity_id
_entity_poly.type
_entity_poly.pdbx_seq_one_letter_code
_entity_poly.pdbx_strand_id
1 'polypeptide(L)'
;MVVVVDNADADAVVEAMVAAGRIDTPGRGFLYRMPVQKGLVSIASTFGGRRQAATMQQLIAAIDSLKGGTSWREQSVYQGAAARGAGLNLFGKLRERQSLAGQVILSCISTRKHAGAVMDAALGAGAPGANASQAKFIEADAERNSHGVRINVERSIIHTILPAEQLDSVREALIETVEALEMTNACVYSQPVTRVHTYIQPST
;
A
#
# COMPACT_ATOMS: atom_id res chain seq x y z
N MET A 1 1.95 4.31 3.72
CA MET A 1 2.02 3.82 5.12
C MET A 1 1.85 2.31 5.09
N VAL A 2 2.69 1.55 5.80
CA VAL A 2 2.56 0.09 5.94
C VAL A 2 2.33 -0.21 7.42
N VAL A 3 1.36 -1.08 7.71
CA VAL A 3 1.00 -1.48 9.08
C VAL A 3 0.89 -2.99 9.12
N VAL A 4 1.49 -3.62 10.11
CA VAL A 4 1.37 -5.05 10.37
C VAL A 4 0.49 -5.23 11.61
N VAL A 5 -0.60 -5.96 11.45
CA VAL A 5 -1.63 -6.14 12.48
C VAL A 5 -2.00 -7.62 12.64
N ASP A 6 -2.61 -7.95 13.76
CA ASP A 6 -3.21 -9.27 13.94
C ASP A 6 -4.38 -9.46 12.95
N ASN A 7 -4.59 -10.70 12.51
CA ASN A 7 -5.69 -11.03 11.60
C ASN A 7 -7.07 -10.67 12.18
N ALA A 8 -7.22 -10.78 13.50
CA ALA A 8 -8.47 -10.44 14.19
C ALA A 8 -8.82 -8.95 14.09
N ASP A 9 -7.79 -8.09 14.05
CA ASP A 9 -7.95 -6.64 14.00
C ASP A 9 -7.88 -6.08 12.57
N ALA A 10 -7.50 -6.90 11.59
CA ALA A 10 -7.18 -6.46 10.25
C ALA A 10 -8.34 -5.74 9.54
N ASP A 11 -9.56 -6.24 9.66
CA ASP A 11 -10.74 -5.62 9.03
C ASP A 11 -11.02 -4.24 9.63
N ALA A 12 -10.97 -4.11 10.96
CA ALA A 12 -11.20 -2.84 11.65
C ALA A 12 -10.12 -1.80 11.33
N VAL A 13 -8.86 -2.23 11.21
CA VAL A 13 -7.74 -1.36 10.82
C VAL A 13 -7.91 -0.87 9.38
N VAL A 14 -8.28 -1.77 8.45
CA VAL A 14 -8.54 -1.42 7.05
C VAL A 14 -9.64 -0.36 6.95
N GLU A 15 -10.74 -0.55 7.66
CA GLU A 15 -11.86 0.41 7.67
C GLU A 15 -11.44 1.78 8.21
N ALA A 16 -10.69 1.81 9.30
CA ALA A 16 -10.16 3.06 9.84
C ALA A 16 -9.23 3.77 8.84
N MET A 17 -8.38 3.03 8.14
CA MET A 17 -7.48 3.58 7.13
C MET A 17 -8.22 4.08 5.89
N VAL A 18 -9.22 3.34 5.40
CA VAL A 18 -10.06 3.77 4.26
C VAL A 18 -10.81 5.06 4.60
N ALA A 19 -11.42 5.13 5.78
CA ALA A 19 -12.13 6.31 6.25
C ALA A 19 -11.19 7.52 6.40
N ALA A 20 -10.07 7.34 7.08
CA ALA A 20 -9.10 8.41 7.31
C ALA A 20 -8.45 8.90 6.01
N GLY A 21 -8.14 7.97 5.09
CA GLY A 21 -7.54 8.25 3.79
C GLY A 21 -8.53 8.78 2.77
N ARG A 22 -9.85 8.61 2.98
CA ARG A 22 -10.90 8.84 1.99
C ARG A 22 -10.61 8.10 0.69
N ILE A 23 -10.16 6.84 0.82
CA ILE A 23 -9.71 6.00 -0.30
C ILE A 23 -10.85 5.74 -1.31
N ASP A 24 -12.08 5.88 -0.89
CA ASP A 24 -13.31 5.80 -1.68
C ASP A 24 -13.58 7.02 -2.57
N THR A 25 -12.67 8.00 -2.61
CA THR A 25 -12.80 9.18 -3.46
C THR A 25 -11.74 9.18 -4.57
N PRO A 26 -12.04 9.75 -5.75
CA PRO A 26 -11.12 9.79 -6.88
C PRO A 26 -9.76 10.41 -6.50
N GLY A 27 -8.67 9.83 -7.01
CA GLY A 27 -7.32 10.38 -6.85
C GLY A 27 -6.71 10.24 -5.45
N ARG A 28 -7.32 9.48 -4.53
CA ARG A 28 -6.80 9.28 -3.17
C ARG A 28 -5.86 8.09 -3.04
N GLY A 29 -5.72 7.30 -4.11
CA GLY A 29 -4.84 6.13 -4.13
C GLY A 29 -5.58 4.84 -3.81
N PHE A 30 -4.85 3.90 -3.25
CA PHE A 30 -5.37 2.58 -2.93
C PHE A 30 -4.81 2.08 -1.59
N LEU A 31 -5.52 1.14 -0.99
CA LEU A 31 -5.09 0.38 0.17
C LEU A 31 -5.26 -1.10 -0.15
N TYR A 32 -4.27 -1.90 0.16
CA TYR A 32 -4.35 -3.34 -0.04
C TYR A 32 -3.89 -4.11 1.20
N ARG A 33 -4.38 -5.34 1.31
CA ARG A 33 -4.05 -6.27 2.37
C ARG A 33 -3.30 -7.47 1.79
N MET A 34 -2.20 -7.83 2.45
CA MET A 34 -1.43 -9.04 2.14
C MET A 34 -1.24 -9.88 3.39
N PRO A 35 -1.24 -11.23 3.28
CA PRO A 35 -0.90 -12.09 4.40
C PRO A 35 0.61 -12.01 4.69
N VAL A 36 0.96 -11.90 5.96
CA VAL A 36 2.35 -12.05 6.44
C VAL A 36 2.49 -13.45 7.02
N GLN A 37 3.30 -14.29 6.41
CA GLN A 37 3.50 -15.69 6.86
C GLN A 37 4.27 -15.77 8.17
N LYS A 38 5.30 -14.95 8.33
CA LYS A 38 6.09 -14.82 9.56
C LYS A 38 6.49 -13.37 9.75
N GLY A 39 6.31 -12.85 10.96
CA GLY A 39 6.76 -11.53 11.37
C GLY A 39 7.52 -11.59 12.68
N LEU A 40 8.57 -10.82 12.81
CA LEU A 40 9.24 -10.56 14.07
C LEU A 40 8.64 -9.30 14.68
N VAL A 41 8.07 -9.43 15.87
CA VAL A 41 7.56 -8.30 16.63
C VAL A 41 8.55 -7.95 17.72
N SER A 42 8.89 -6.67 17.87
CA SER A 42 9.76 -6.22 18.95
C SER A 42 9.12 -6.54 20.31
N ILE A 43 9.84 -7.32 21.12
CA ILE A 43 9.39 -7.75 22.45
C ILE A 43 9.28 -6.56 23.42
N ALA A 44 9.89 -5.43 23.10
CA ALA A 44 9.92 -4.24 23.97
C ALA A 44 8.59 -3.46 24.01
N SER A 45 7.63 -3.73 23.13
CA SER A 45 6.33 -3.07 23.11
C SER A 45 5.24 -3.89 23.81
N THR A 46 5.49 -4.32 25.04
CA THR A 46 4.49 -4.98 25.87
C THR A 46 3.55 -3.98 26.54
N PHE A 47 2.66 -3.36 25.76
CA PHE A 47 1.49 -2.71 26.36
C PHE A 47 0.31 -3.71 26.29
N GLY A 48 -0.19 -4.12 27.44
CA GLY A 48 -1.43 -4.88 27.54
C GLY A 48 -1.36 -6.39 27.34
N GLY A 49 -0.19 -7.02 27.43
CA GLY A 49 -0.08 -8.50 27.46
C GLY A 49 -0.31 -9.22 26.11
N ARG A 50 -0.65 -8.50 25.05
CA ARG A 50 -0.78 -9.02 23.70
C ARG A 50 0.47 -8.64 22.88
N ARG A 51 1.08 -9.61 22.22
CA ARG A 51 2.22 -9.43 21.31
C ARG A 51 1.70 -8.92 19.97
N GLN A 52 1.21 -7.68 19.90
CA GLN A 52 0.71 -7.08 18.67
C GLN A 52 1.73 -6.10 18.11
N ALA A 53 1.88 -6.08 16.80
CA ALA A 53 2.75 -5.15 16.10
C ALA A 53 2.23 -3.70 16.18
N ALA A 54 0.90 -3.51 16.18
CA ALA A 54 0.25 -2.24 16.46
C ALA A 54 -1.15 -2.49 17.05
N THR A 55 -1.54 -1.69 18.03
CA THR A 55 -2.92 -1.65 18.52
C THR A 55 -3.74 -0.66 17.71
N MET A 56 -5.08 -0.79 17.72
CA MET A 56 -5.98 0.19 17.12
C MET A 56 -5.73 1.60 17.66
N GLN A 57 -5.46 1.75 18.95
CA GLN A 57 -5.15 3.04 19.58
C GLN A 57 -3.85 3.65 19.03
N GLN A 58 -2.82 2.85 18.83
CA GLN A 58 -1.56 3.31 18.24
C GLN A 58 -1.76 3.72 16.78
N LEU A 59 -2.57 2.97 16.02
CA LEU A 59 -2.92 3.33 14.65
C LEU A 59 -3.68 4.66 14.60
N ILE A 60 -4.70 4.82 15.44
CA ILE A 60 -5.48 6.06 15.53
C ILE A 60 -4.58 7.24 15.91
N ALA A 61 -3.69 7.08 16.89
CA ALA A 61 -2.73 8.11 17.26
C ALA A 61 -1.76 8.47 16.12
N ALA A 62 -1.31 7.48 15.36
CA ALA A 62 -0.47 7.71 14.19
C ALA A 62 -1.23 8.49 13.08
N ILE A 63 -2.50 8.15 12.83
CA ILE A 63 -3.34 8.88 11.89
C ILE A 63 -3.59 10.31 12.36
N ASP A 64 -3.88 10.53 13.64
CA ASP A 64 -4.04 11.87 14.21
C ASP A 64 -2.78 12.72 13.97
N SER A 65 -1.62 12.15 14.22
CA SER A 65 -0.34 12.83 13.99
C SER A 65 -0.13 13.17 12.51
N LEU A 66 -0.41 12.25 11.60
CA LEU A 66 -0.28 12.46 10.16
C LEU A 66 -1.27 13.49 9.61
N LYS A 67 -2.46 13.58 10.19
CA LYS A 67 -3.52 14.52 9.80
C LYS A 67 -3.42 15.87 10.52
N GLY A 68 -2.52 16.01 11.49
CA GLY A 68 -2.37 17.23 12.29
C GLY A 68 -3.55 17.48 13.23
N GLY A 69 -4.31 16.44 13.62
CA GLY A 69 -5.43 16.55 14.53
C GLY A 69 -6.47 15.45 14.40
N THR A 70 -7.54 15.57 15.15
CA THR A 70 -8.62 14.57 15.26
C THR A 70 -9.82 14.85 14.35
N SER A 71 -9.82 15.95 13.62
CA SER A 71 -10.97 16.40 12.77
C SER A 71 -11.37 15.39 11.68
N TRP A 72 -10.46 14.53 11.23
CA TRP A 72 -10.79 13.46 10.30
C TRP A 72 -11.81 12.47 10.86
N ARG A 73 -11.84 12.30 12.19
CA ARG A 73 -12.80 11.44 12.89
C ARG A 73 -14.22 11.99 12.80
N GLU A 74 -14.36 13.30 12.74
CA GLU A 74 -15.67 13.99 12.64
C GLU A 74 -16.25 13.92 11.23
N GLN A 75 -15.40 13.87 10.21
CA GLN A 75 -15.79 13.76 8.80
C GLN A 75 -15.98 12.31 8.34
N SER A 76 -15.59 11.34 9.16
CA SER A 76 -15.73 9.94 8.85
C SER A 76 -17.11 9.42 9.25
N VAL A 77 -17.55 8.36 8.59
CA VAL A 77 -18.77 7.59 8.88
C VAL A 77 -18.83 7.13 10.36
N TYR A 78 -17.76 7.31 11.13
CA TYR A 78 -17.65 7.05 12.56
C TYR A 78 -18.68 7.82 13.40
N GLN A 79 -19.00 9.06 13.05
CA GLN A 79 -20.05 9.83 13.75
C GLN A 79 -21.45 9.24 13.53
N GLY A 80 -21.70 8.71 12.33
CA GLY A 80 -22.97 8.06 12.02
C GLY A 80 -23.22 6.77 12.83
N ALA A 81 -22.16 6.05 13.19
CA ALA A 81 -22.25 4.81 13.96
C ALA A 81 -22.38 5.06 15.48
N ALA A 82 -21.58 5.97 16.04
CA ALA A 82 -21.62 6.32 17.45
C ALA A 82 -22.93 7.03 17.84
N ALA A 83 -23.45 7.90 16.96
CA ALA A 83 -24.67 8.66 17.19
C ALA A 83 -25.96 7.82 17.14
N ARG A 84 -25.94 6.61 16.53
CA ARG A 84 -27.14 5.79 16.35
C ARG A 84 -27.19 4.52 17.18
N GLY A 85 -26.25 4.29 18.08
CA GLY A 85 -26.21 3.05 18.89
C GLY A 85 -26.12 1.77 18.07
N ALA A 86 -25.84 1.86 16.78
CA ALA A 86 -25.76 0.74 15.84
C ALA A 86 -24.33 0.21 15.84
N GLY A 87 -23.98 -0.54 16.87
CA GLY A 87 -22.75 -1.34 16.84
C GLY A 87 -22.75 -2.29 15.64
N LEU A 88 -21.56 -2.53 15.12
CA LEU A 88 -21.18 -3.62 14.20
C LEU A 88 -21.81 -3.67 12.80
N ASN A 89 -23.06 -3.27 12.58
CA ASN A 89 -23.71 -3.44 11.26
C ASN A 89 -23.38 -2.36 10.22
N LEU A 90 -22.82 -1.21 10.62
CA LEU A 90 -22.40 -0.19 9.67
C LEU A 90 -21.09 -0.58 8.96
N PHE A 91 -20.22 -1.29 9.69
CA PHE A 91 -19.00 -1.85 9.15
C PHE A 91 -19.28 -2.91 8.06
N GLY A 92 -20.36 -3.70 8.20
CA GLY A 92 -20.79 -4.64 7.19
C GLY A 92 -21.20 -4.01 5.86
N LYS A 93 -21.87 -2.86 5.89
CA LYS A 93 -22.31 -2.14 4.67
C LYS A 93 -21.19 -1.40 3.94
N LEU A 94 -20.18 -0.89 4.66
CA LEU A 94 -18.98 -0.33 4.05
C LEU A 94 -18.10 -1.42 3.43
N ARG A 95 -18.13 -2.62 4.02
CA ARG A 95 -17.36 -3.79 3.61
C ARG A 95 -17.75 -4.31 2.23
N GLU A 96 -19.03 -4.22 1.85
CA GLU A 96 -19.52 -4.64 0.53
C GLU A 96 -19.23 -3.64 -0.59
N ARG A 97 -19.02 -2.37 -0.26
CA ARG A 97 -19.07 -1.31 -1.28
C ARG A 97 -17.79 -1.12 -2.08
N GLN A 98 -16.61 -1.54 -1.62
CA GLN A 98 -15.38 -1.06 -2.25
C GLN A 98 -14.16 -1.97 -2.07
N SER A 99 -14.32 -3.29 -2.02
CA SER A 99 -13.18 -4.19 -2.05
C SER A 99 -13.17 -5.03 -3.33
N LEU A 100 -12.06 -4.99 -4.05
CA LEU A 100 -11.81 -5.84 -5.20
C LEU A 100 -11.09 -7.11 -4.75
N ALA A 101 -11.56 -8.25 -5.23
CA ALA A 101 -10.91 -9.55 -5.09
C ALA A 101 -10.22 -9.93 -6.42
N GLY A 102 -9.33 -10.93 -6.39
CA GLY A 102 -8.64 -11.39 -7.60
C GLY A 102 -7.64 -10.40 -8.17
N GLN A 103 -7.16 -9.48 -7.33
CA GLN A 103 -6.16 -8.50 -7.73
C GLN A 103 -4.75 -8.97 -7.38
N VAL A 104 -3.81 -8.48 -8.15
CA VAL A 104 -2.37 -8.63 -7.88
C VAL A 104 -1.71 -7.25 -7.81
N ILE A 105 -0.70 -7.12 -6.98
CA ILE A 105 0.19 -5.98 -7.03
C ILE A 105 1.39 -6.35 -7.91
N LEU A 106 1.64 -5.56 -8.93
CA LEU A 106 2.84 -5.64 -9.74
C LEU A 106 3.74 -4.48 -9.34
N SER A 107 4.99 -4.81 -9.08
CA SER A 107 5.99 -3.85 -8.59
C SER A 107 7.20 -3.83 -9.49
N CYS A 108 7.70 -2.64 -9.78
CA CYS A 108 8.96 -2.44 -10.49
C CYS A 108 9.88 -1.56 -9.66
N ILE A 109 11.06 -2.08 -9.34
CA ILE A 109 12.15 -1.29 -8.75
C ILE A 109 12.99 -0.76 -9.90
N SER A 110 13.13 0.56 -9.99
CA SER A 110 13.90 1.23 -11.05
C SER A 110 14.77 2.35 -10.48
N THR A 111 15.64 2.90 -11.30
CA THR A 111 16.32 4.15 -10.94
C THR A 111 15.31 5.30 -10.94
N ARG A 112 15.55 6.29 -10.08
CA ARG A 112 14.65 7.44 -9.94
C ARG A 112 14.38 8.17 -11.27
N LYS A 113 15.40 8.29 -12.12
CA LYS A 113 15.28 8.97 -13.42
C LYS A 113 14.33 8.27 -14.40
N HIS A 114 14.12 6.95 -14.26
CA HIS A 114 13.30 6.16 -15.17
C HIS A 114 11.90 5.85 -14.61
N ALA A 115 11.59 6.32 -13.40
CA ALA A 115 10.30 6.05 -12.75
C ALA A 115 9.10 6.50 -13.60
N GLY A 116 9.20 7.65 -14.27
CA GLY A 116 8.17 8.15 -15.19
C GLY A 116 7.92 7.19 -16.34
N ALA A 117 8.98 6.77 -17.05
CA ALA A 117 8.85 5.86 -18.18
C ALA A 117 8.23 4.51 -17.78
N VAL A 118 8.60 3.97 -16.62
CA VAL A 118 7.99 2.75 -16.07
C VAL A 118 6.50 2.94 -15.75
N MET A 119 6.12 4.08 -15.19
CA MET A 119 4.71 4.40 -14.93
C MET A 119 3.93 4.52 -16.25
N ASP A 120 4.47 5.23 -17.23
CA ASP A 120 3.84 5.42 -18.54
C ASP A 120 3.66 4.09 -19.27
N ALA A 121 4.66 3.19 -19.21
CA ALA A 121 4.57 1.85 -19.77
C ALA A 121 3.47 1.02 -19.09
N ALA A 122 3.38 1.06 -17.77
CA ALA A 122 2.32 0.36 -17.03
C ALA A 122 0.93 0.85 -17.44
N LEU A 123 0.73 2.17 -17.48
CA LEU A 123 -0.53 2.79 -17.86
C LEU A 123 -0.87 2.51 -19.33
N GLY A 124 0.11 2.58 -20.24
CA GLY A 124 -0.06 2.26 -21.65
C GLY A 124 -0.45 0.82 -21.89
N ALA A 125 -0.01 -0.11 -21.05
CA ALA A 125 -0.39 -1.52 -21.09
C ALA A 125 -1.72 -1.84 -20.39
N GLY A 126 -2.44 -0.83 -19.90
CA GLY A 126 -3.78 -0.96 -19.34
C GLY A 126 -3.84 -1.03 -17.81
N ALA A 127 -2.75 -0.74 -17.10
CA ALA A 127 -2.82 -0.61 -15.66
C ALA A 127 -3.76 0.54 -15.26
N PRO A 128 -4.67 0.34 -14.29
CA PRO A 128 -5.66 1.35 -13.93
C PRO A 128 -5.06 2.55 -13.19
N GLY A 129 -3.83 2.44 -12.71
CA GLY A 129 -3.09 3.48 -12.02
C GLY A 129 -1.77 2.95 -11.49
N ALA A 130 -0.85 3.85 -11.19
CA ALA A 130 0.44 3.51 -10.60
C ALA A 130 0.85 4.53 -9.54
N ASN A 131 1.53 4.03 -8.50
CA ASN A 131 2.14 4.85 -7.45
C ASN A 131 3.64 4.64 -7.45
N ALA A 132 4.39 5.72 -7.28
CA ALA A 132 5.83 5.66 -7.08
C ALA A 132 6.19 6.03 -5.63
N SER A 133 7.06 5.23 -5.03
CA SER A 133 7.68 5.52 -3.75
C SER A 133 9.19 5.52 -3.88
N GLN A 134 9.87 6.30 -3.02
CA GLN A 134 11.33 6.34 -3.01
C GLN A 134 11.88 5.32 -2.01
N ALA A 135 12.95 4.66 -2.41
CA ALA A 135 13.68 3.72 -1.58
C ALA A 135 15.20 3.94 -1.71
N LYS A 136 15.91 3.57 -0.68
CA LYS A 136 17.39 3.47 -0.73
C LYS A 136 17.74 2.01 -0.94
N PHE A 137 18.48 1.75 -1.99
CA PHE A 137 18.98 0.43 -2.30
C PHE A 137 20.45 0.32 -1.86
N ILE A 138 20.78 -0.77 -1.16
CA ILE A 138 22.13 -1.06 -0.73
C ILE A 138 22.51 -2.38 -1.39
N GLU A 139 23.44 -2.33 -2.32
CA GLU A 139 24.01 -3.53 -2.93
C GLU A 139 24.93 -4.23 -1.93
N ALA A 140 24.94 -5.56 -1.96
CA ALA A 140 25.78 -6.35 -1.07
C ALA A 140 27.26 -6.02 -1.27
N ASP A 141 27.65 -5.80 -2.53
CA ASP A 141 29.02 -5.51 -2.98
C ASP A 141 29.23 -4.01 -3.25
N ALA A 142 28.33 -3.13 -2.71
CA ALA A 142 28.46 -1.70 -2.94
C ALA A 142 29.81 -1.17 -2.48
N GLU A 143 30.47 -0.46 -3.38
CA GLU A 143 31.71 0.26 -3.07
C GLU A 143 31.51 1.16 -1.84
N ARG A 144 32.47 1.11 -0.95
CA ARG A 144 32.51 2.02 0.17
C ARG A 144 33.30 3.25 -0.25
N ASN A 145 32.79 4.43 0.11
CA ASN A 145 33.56 5.64 -0.07
C ASN A 145 34.87 5.58 0.79
N SER A 146 35.76 6.54 0.62
CA SER A 146 37.04 6.66 1.36
C SER A 146 36.87 6.65 2.89
N HIS A 147 35.66 6.87 3.39
CA HIS A 147 35.33 6.87 4.83
C HIS A 147 34.60 5.56 5.26
N GLY A 148 34.56 4.53 4.41
CA GLY A 148 33.94 3.24 4.71
C GLY A 148 32.41 3.25 4.70
N VAL A 149 31.79 4.34 4.27
CA VAL A 149 30.33 4.46 4.16
C VAL A 149 29.85 3.87 2.84
N ARG A 150 28.86 2.99 2.88
CA ARG A 150 28.22 2.43 1.67
C ARG A 150 27.51 3.53 0.89
N ILE A 151 27.73 3.56 -0.42
CA ILE A 151 27.00 4.46 -1.29
C ILE A 151 25.56 3.93 -1.45
N ASN A 152 24.60 4.69 -0.97
CA ASN A 152 23.18 4.38 -1.15
C ASN A 152 22.74 4.87 -2.52
N VAL A 153 22.20 3.98 -3.34
CA VAL A 153 21.62 4.35 -4.63
C VAL A 153 20.13 4.62 -4.42
N GLU A 154 19.67 5.81 -4.80
CA GLU A 154 18.25 6.14 -4.76
C GLU A 154 17.51 5.35 -5.85
N ARG A 155 16.44 4.66 -5.44
CA ARG A 155 15.55 3.88 -6.29
C ARG A 155 14.12 4.38 -6.13
N SER A 156 13.34 4.15 -7.17
CA SER A 156 11.89 4.27 -7.10
C SER A 156 11.28 2.88 -7.17
N ILE A 157 10.28 2.65 -6.33
CA ILE A 157 9.45 1.47 -6.40
C ILE A 157 8.11 1.91 -6.95
N ILE A 158 7.77 1.45 -8.14
CA ILE A 158 6.51 1.68 -8.79
C ILE A 158 5.59 0.51 -8.47
N HIS A 159 4.41 0.78 -7.94
CA HIS A 159 3.39 -0.21 -7.65
C HIS A 159 2.15 0.07 -8.48
N THR A 160 1.64 -0.95 -9.13
CA THR A 160 0.31 -0.94 -9.73
C THR A 160 -0.50 -2.11 -9.21
N ILE A 161 -1.81 -1.91 -9.04
CA ILE A 161 -2.75 -2.97 -8.67
C ILE A 161 -3.66 -3.18 -9.88
N LEU A 162 -3.76 -4.43 -10.30
CA LEU A 162 -4.49 -4.80 -11.50
C LEU A 162 -5.15 -6.18 -11.34
N PRO A 163 -6.19 -6.45 -12.13
CA PRO A 163 -6.77 -7.78 -12.22
C PRO A 163 -5.73 -8.83 -12.64
N ALA A 164 -5.83 -10.04 -12.10
CA ALA A 164 -4.84 -11.09 -12.38
C ALA A 164 -4.73 -11.42 -13.89
N GLU A 165 -5.81 -11.26 -14.64
CA GLU A 165 -5.83 -11.47 -16.09
C GLU A 165 -5.02 -10.44 -16.89
N GLN A 166 -4.74 -9.27 -16.33
CA GLN A 166 -3.92 -8.23 -16.97
C GLN A 166 -2.44 -8.31 -16.57
N LEU A 167 -2.10 -9.21 -15.63
CA LEU A 167 -0.75 -9.28 -15.09
C LEU A 167 0.32 -9.49 -16.16
N ASP A 168 0.10 -10.43 -17.07
CA ASP A 168 1.13 -10.81 -18.04
C ASP A 168 1.40 -9.68 -19.04
N SER A 169 0.37 -9.02 -19.56
CA SER A 169 0.54 -7.92 -20.52
C SER A 169 1.26 -6.71 -19.89
N VAL A 170 0.89 -6.34 -18.68
CA VAL A 170 1.53 -5.20 -17.99
C VAL A 170 2.96 -5.56 -17.57
N ARG A 171 3.17 -6.79 -17.09
CA ARG A 171 4.51 -7.26 -16.73
C ARG A 171 5.47 -7.25 -17.93
N GLU A 172 5.02 -7.74 -19.09
CA GLU A 172 5.80 -7.73 -20.33
C GLU A 172 6.20 -6.31 -20.73
N ALA A 173 5.26 -5.37 -20.75
CA ALA A 173 5.54 -3.97 -21.06
C ALA A 173 6.57 -3.35 -20.11
N LEU A 174 6.52 -3.71 -18.80
CA LEU A 174 7.52 -3.26 -17.85
C LEU A 174 8.90 -3.86 -18.11
N ILE A 175 8.97 -5.15 -18.45
CA ILE A 175 10.25 -5.84 -18.78
C ILE A 175 10.85 -5.21 -20.03
N GLU A 176 10.10 -5.05 -21.10
CA GLU A 176 10.55 -4.39 -22.33
C GLU A 176 11.07 -2.97 -22.08
N THR A 177 10.39 -2.22 -21.22
CA THR A 177 10.83 -0.87 -20.83
C THR A 177 12.15 -0.90 -20.05
N VAL A 178 12.31 -1.86 -19.13
CA VAL A 178 13.54 -2.05 -18.36
C VAL A 178 14.71 -2.39 -19.29
N GLU A 179 14.49 -3.26 -20.26
CA GLU A 179 15.49 -3.67 -21.26
C GLU A 179 15.83 -2.52 -22.21
N ALA A 180 14.83 -1.86 -22.78
CA ALA A 180 15.02 -0.76 -23.73
C ALA A 180 15.77 0.43 -23.13
N LEU A 181 15.65 0.64 -21.83
CA LEU A 181 16.34 1.70 -21.09
C LEU A 181 17.65 1.22 -20.42
N GLU A 182 18.07 -0.01 -20.71
CA GLU A 182 19.29 -0.64 -20.16
C GLU A 182 19.40 -0.43 -18.63
N MET A 183 18.28 -0.61 -17.93
CA MET A 183 18.25 -0.38 -16.48
C MET A 183 19.01 -1.48 -15.74
N THR A 184 20.15 -1.14 -15.19
CA THR A 184 20.88 -2.03 -14.28
C THR A 184 20.17 -2.14 -12.93
N ASN A 185 20.15 -3.36 -12.35
CA ASN A 185 19.57 -3.63 -11.04
C ASN A 185 18.08 -3.26 -10.91
N ALA A 186 17.33 -3.32 -12.02
CA ALA A 186 15.87 -3.26 -12.00
C ALA A 186 15.30 -4.62 -11.57
N CYS A 187 14.15 -4.59 -10.92
CA CYS A 187 13.46 -5.81 -10.52
C CYS A 187 11.95 -5.64 -10.74
N VAL A 188 11.35 -6.58 -11.47
CA VAL A 188 9.91 -6.66 -11.66
C VAL A 188 9.39 -7.89 -10.93
N TYR A 189 8.42 -7.72 -10.04
CA TYR A 189 7.84 -8.82 -9.28
C TYR A 189 6.36 -8.58 -9.01
N SER A 190 5.61 -9.66 -8.86
CA SER A 190 4.19 -9.61 -8.52
C SER A 190 3.90 -10.34 -7.22
N GLN A 191 2.86 -9.89 -6.51
CA GLN A 191 2.39 -10.50 -5.28
C GLN A 191 0.86 -10.54 -5.28
N PRO A 192 0.24 -11.66 -4.87
CA PRO A 192 -1.20 -11.72 -4.69
C PRO A 192 -1.62 -10.83 -3.52
N VAL A 193 -2.74 -10.14 -3.66
CA VAL A 193 -3.35 -9.36 -2.59
C VAL A 193 -4.71 -9.94 -2.24
N THR A 194 -5.03 -9.97 -0.96
CA THR A 194 -6.29 -10.59 -0.51
C THR A 194 -7.48 -9.69 -0.84
N ARG A 195 -7.33 -8.40 -0.65
CA ARG A 195 -8.34 -7.37 -0.91
C ARG A 195 -7.70 -6.04 -1.22
N VAL A 196 -8.35 -5.30 -2.12
CA VAL A 196 -7.95 -3.94 -2.50
C VAL A 196 -9.12 -3.01 -2.26
N HIS A 197 -8.86 -1.87 -1.66
CA HIS A 197 -9.79 -0.76 -1.50
C HIS A 197 -9.27 0.42 -2.32
N THR A 198 -10.12 0.92 -3.22
CA THR A 198 -9.84 2.07 -4.08
C THR A 198 -11.17 2.68 -4.51
N TYR A 199 -11.12 3.85 -5.14
CA TYR A 199 -12.31 4.40 -5.79
C TYR A 199 -12.71 3.50 -6.97
N ILE A 200 -13.96 3.09 -6.97
CA ILE A 200 -14.58 2.36 -8.08
C ILE A 200 -15.59 3.30 -8.71
N GLN A 201 -15.38 3.61 -9.97
CA GLN A 201 -16.33 4.43 -10.72
C GLN A 201 -17.68 3.72 -10.78
N PRO A 202 -18.80 4.38 -10.42
CA PRO A 202 -20.13 3.79 -10.59
C PRO A 202 -20.35 3.42 -12.05
N SER A 203 -20.83 2.22 -12.31
CA SER A 203 -21.29 1.85 -13.66
C SER A 203 -22.44 2.78 -14.05
N THR A 204 -22.28 3.52 -15.12
CA THR A 204 -23.34 4.33 -15.75
C THR A 204 -24.37 3.43 -16.41
#